data_b782947fe680cd11a553550491c877bf
#
_entry.id   b782947fe680cd11a553550491c877bf
#
_cell.length_a   1.000
_cell.length_b   1.000
_cell.length_c   1.000
_cell.angle_alpha   90.00
_cell.angle_beta   90.00
_cell.angle_gamma   90.00
#
_symmetry.space_group_name_H-M   'P 1'
#
loop_
_entity.id
_entity.type
_entity.pdbx_description
1 polymer ?
#
loop_
_entity_poly.entity_id
_entity_poly.type
_entity_poly.pdbx_seq_one_letter_code
_entity_poly.pdbx_strand_id
1 'polypeptide(L)'
;MSLNGIDVASYQAGLNPANVPCDFVIVKATQGTSYINPDFRRMAEAVLKAGKLLGIYHYAAGGNQIAEADHFLSIIKEYLGKVILVLDWESDQNPEFKKRNHEYAIEWLKYVREKTGITPFIYMSKSVCRAYGWDNSFPLWCAQYKNKAITSYQESPWTDAKGFGAWKAPLIFQYSSSGRLPNYNGNLDLDK
;
A
#
# COMPACT_ATOMS: atom_id res chain seq x y z
N MET A 1 -4.74 20.69 4.57
CA MET A 1 -3.44 20.09 4.99
C MET A 1 -3.41 18.68 4.46
N SER A 2 -2.32 18.23 3.88
CA SER A 2 -2.11 16.82 3.53
C SER A 2 -1.48 16.09 4.72
N LEU A 3 -1.75 14.79 4.82
CA LEU A 3 -1.22 13.91 5.86
C LEU A 3 0.14 13.36 5.46
N ASN A 4 0.99 13.06 6.42
CA ASN A 4 2.25 12.37 6.23
C ASN A 4 2.14 10.93 6.73
N GLY A 5 2.57 9.98 5.92
CA GLY A 5 2.50 8.57 6.24
C GLY A 5 3.78 7.81 5.99
N ILE A 6 3.76 6.57 6.41
CA ILE A 6 4.76 5.56 6.08
C ILE A 6 4.07 4.25 5.72
N ASP A 7 4.72 3.43 4.92
CA ASP A 7 4.30 2.04 4.78
C ASP A 7 5.42 1.09 5.22
N VAL A 8 5.01 -0.08 5.72
CA VAL A 8 5.91 -1.01 6.42
C VAL A 8 5.54 -2.46 6.18
N ALA A 9 6.56 -3.31 6.22
CA ALA A 9 6.45 -4.76 6.13
C ALA A 9 7.38 -5.43 7.16
N SER A 10 7.63 -6.73 7.00
CA SER A 10 8.59 -7.49 7.82
C SER A 10 10.04 -6.98 7.73
N TYR A 11 10.37 -6.21 6.70
CA TYR A 11 11.69 -5.54 6.60
C TYR A 11 11.93 -4.53 7.74
N GLN A 12 10.87 -4.00 8.32
CA GLN A 12 10.90 -3.09 9.47
C GLN A 12 10.53 -3.81 10.78
N ALA A 13 10.91 -5.08 10.95
CA ALA A 13 10.52 -5.92 12.11
C ALA A 13 10.77 -5.28 13.48
N GLY A 14 11.86 -4.52 13.65
CA GLY A 14 12.18 -3.82 14.90
C GLY A 14 11.43 -2.50 15.11
N LEU A 15 10.63 -2.05 14.14
CA LEU A 15 9.92 -0.78 14.22
C LEU A 15 8.71 -0.88 15.16
N ASN A 16 8.56 0.14 16.03
CA ASN A 16 7.26 0.43 16.64
C ASN A 16 6.63 1.65 15.94
N PRO A 17 5.64 1.44 15.05
CA PRO A 17 5.06 2.53 14.25
C PRO A 17 4.31 3.58 15.11
N ALA A 18 3.94 3.25 16.33
CA ALA A 18 3.36 4.22 17.28
C ALA A 18 4.32 5.39 17.58
N ASN A 19 5.62 5.12 17.59
CA ASN A 19 6.65 6.10 17.99
C ASN A 19 7.16 6.95 16.82
N VAL A 20 6.90 6.57 15.57
CA VAL A 20 7.32 7.35 14.39
C VAL A 20 6.39 8.54 14.21
N PRO A 21 6.89 9.77 13.96
CA PRO A 21 6.03 10.92 13.72
C PRO A 21 5.37 10.81 12.33
N CYS A 22 4.15 10.28 12.30
CA CYS A 22 3.31 10.17 11.10
C CYS A 22 1.84 10.23 11.46
N ASP A 23 0.99 10.61 10.51
CA ASP A 23 -0.46 10.69 10.66
C ASP A 23 -1.12 9.34 10.33
N PHE A 24 -0.54 8.59 9.40
CA PHE A 24 -1.02 7.27 8.99
C PHE A 24 0.11 6.27 8.76
N VAL A 25 -0.22 5.00 8.85
CA VAL A 25 0.69 3.89 8.55
C VAL A 25 -0.05 2.83 7.72
N ILE A 26 0.56 2.37 6.64
CA ILE A 26 0.04 1.27 5.84
C ILE A 26 0.90 0.03 6.10
N VAL A 27 0.29 -1.05 6.59
CA VAL A 27 1.01 -2.25 7.06
C VAL A 27 0.73 -3.44 6.15
N LYS A 28 1.78 -4.13 5.70
CA LYS A 28 1.64 -5.41 5.00
C LYS A 28 0.97 -6.43 5.90
N ALA A 29 -0.15 -7.03 5.46
CA ALA A 29 -0.77 -8.15 6.15
C ALA A 29 -0.39 -9.48 5.51
N THR A 30 -0.60 -9.61 4.20
CA THR A 30 -0.50 -10.90 3.51
C THR A 30 0.16 -10.77 2.13
N GLN A 31 0.53 -11.92 1.57
CA GLN A 31 0.98 -12.06 0.18
C GLN A 31 0.56 -13.42 -0.35
N GLY A 32 0.03 -13.46 -1.58
CA GLY A 32 -0.45 -14.71 -2.16
C GLY A 32 -1.52 -15.38 -1.30
N THR A 33 -1.59 -16.68 -1.35
CA THR A 33 -2.63 -17.47 -0.67
C THR A 33 -2.22 -18.01 0.70
N SER A 34 -0.99 -17.73 1.19
CA SER A 34 -0.49 -18.38 2.41
C SER A 34 0.42 -17.52 3.29
N TYR A 35 1.11 -16.53 2.73
CA TYR A 35 2.02 -15.71 3.54
C TYR A 35 1.26 -14.71 4.40
N ILE A 36 1.62 -14.68 5.68
CA ILE A 36 1.18 -13.66 6.65
C ILE A 36 2.43 -12.95 7.18
N ASN A 37 2.44 -11.62 7.15
CA ASN A 37 3.51 -10.85 7.76
C ASN A 37 3.52 -11.11 9.27
N PRO A 38 4.62 -11.66 9.84
CA PRO A 38 4.68 -12.02 11.26
C PRO A 38 4.52 -10.81 12.19
N ASP A 39 4.86 -9.61 11.72
CA ASP A 39 4.75 -8.37 12.49
C ASP A 39 3.40 -7.65 12.30
N PHE A 40 2.54 -8.13 11.41
CA PHE A 40 1.31 -7.44 11.02
C PHE A 40 0.45 -7.02 12.22
N ARG A 41 0.04 -7.98 13.07
CA ARG A 41 -0.86 -7.68 14.19
C ARG A 41 -0.22 -6.71 15.18
N ARG A 42 1.03 -6.94 15.54
CA ARG A 42 1.77 -6.06 16.44
C ARG A 42 1.84 -4.62 15.94
N MET A 43 2.14 -4.43 14.64
CA MET A 43 2.23 -3.10 14.03
C MET A 43 0.85 -2.45 13.91
N ALA A 44 -0.16 -3.17 13.42
CA ALA A 44 -1.51 -2.67 13.26
C ALA A 44 -2.13 -2.20 14.59
N GLU A 45 -2.00 -3.02 15.64
CA GLU A 45 -2.48 -2.67 16.98
C GLU A 45 -1.76 -1.46 17.57
N ALA A 46 -0.43 -1.36 17.36
CA ALA A 46 0.34 -0.21 17.81
C ALA A 46 -0.10 1.10 17.13
N VAL A 47 -0.39 1.05 15.82
CA VAL A 47 -0.91 2.19 15.04
C VAL A 47 -2.26 2.65 15.59
N LEU A 48 -3.21 1.72 15.73
CA LEU A 48 -4.55 2.02 16.25
C LEU A 48 -4.52 2.56 17.68
N LYS A 49 -3.71 1.95 18.55
CA LYS A 49 -3.53 2.39 19.95
C LYS A 49 -2.95 3.81 20.04
N ALA A 50 -2.12 4.19 19.09
CA ALA A 50 -1.56 5.54 19.01
C ALA A 50 -2.53 6.57 18.40
N GLY A 51 -3.74 6.17 18.02
CA GLY A 51 -4.75 7.05 17.41
C GLY A 51 -4.43 7.47 15.98
N LYS A 52 -3.52 6.76 15.30
CA LYS A 52 -3.15 7.04 13.91
C LYS A 52 -4.09 6.31 12.95
N LEU A 53 -4.19 6.82 11.71
CA LEU A 53 -4.93 6.13 10.66
C LEU A 53 -4.15 4.88 10.21
N LEU A 54 -4.87 3.79 10.02
CA LEU A 54 -4.31 2.51 9.59
C LEU A 54 -4.77 2.14 8.18
N GLY A 55 -3.81 1.79 7.33
CA GLY A 55 -4.03 1.05 6.10
C GLY A 55 -3.47 -0.36 6.22
N ILE A 56 -4.06 -1.30 5.49
CA ILE A 56 -3.62 -2.68 5.45
C ILE A 56 -3.51 -3.13 4.01
N TYR A 57 -2.37 -3.70 3.61
CA TYR A 57 -2.18 -4.14 2.25
C TYR A 57 -1.92 -5.64 2.08
N HIS A 58 -2.38 -6.13 0.94
CA HIS A 58 -2.09 -7.44 0.37
C HIS A 58 -1.16 -7.30 -0.82
N TYR A 59 -0.08 -8.04 -0.85
CA TYR A 59 0.81 -8.12 -2.01
C TYR A 59 0.35 -9.22 -2.96
N ALA A 60 0.01 -8.86 -4.19
CA ALA A 60 -0.42 -9.81 -5.21
C ALA A 60 0.73 -10.71 -5.65
N ALA A 61 0.59 -12.04 -5.52
CA ALA A 61 1.56 -13.01 -5.97
C ALA A 61 1.24 -13.64 -7.33
N GLY A 62 0.05 -13.36 -7.89
CA GLY A 62 -0.32 -13.76 -9.25
C GLY A 62 -0.68 -15.25 -9.41
N GLY A 63 -1.24 -15.86 -8.39
CA GLY A 63 -1.79 -17.20 -8.44
C GLY A 63 -3.28 -17.22 -8.83
N ASN A 64 -4.14 -17.15 -7.82
CA ASN A 64 -5.59 -17.05 -7.98
C ASN A 64 -6.10 -15.85 -7.20
N GLN A 65 -6.58 -14.83 -7.89
CA GLN A 65 -6.97 -13.54 -7.31
C GLN A 65 -8.09 -13.65 -6.27
N ILE A 66 -9.02 -14.57 -6.45
CA ILE A 66 -10.11 -14.79 -5.48
C ILE A 66 -9.58 -15.48 -4.23
N ALA A 67 -8.75 -16.50 -4.38
CA ALA A 67 -8.13 -17.18 -3.24
C ALA A 67 -7.18 -16.26 -2.47
N GLU A 68 -6.44 -15.38 -3.16
CA GLU A 68 -5.62 -14.35 -2.51
C GLU A 68 -6.49 -13.33 -1.74
N ALA A 69 -7.61 -12.91 -2.31
CA ALA A 69 -8.55 -12.01 -1.63
C ALA A 69 -9.18 -12.68 -0.40
N ASP A 70 -9.61 -13.93 -0.50
CA ASP A 70 -10.16 -14.68 0.64
C ASP A 70 -9.13 -14.86 1.75
N HIS A 71 -7.88 -15.17 1.39
CA HIS A 71 -6.78 -15.24 2.36
C HIS A 71 -6.60 -13.89 3.08
N PHE A 72 -6.50 -12.79 2.32
CA PHE A 72 -6.38 -11.44 2.89
C PHE A 72 -7.53 -11.14 3.85
N LEU A 73 -8.78 -11.28 3.40
CA LEU A 73 -9.97 -10.98 4.18
C LEU A 73 -10.08 -11.84 5.46
N SER A 74 -9.65 -13.10 5.41
CA SER A 74 -9.64 -13.99 6.58
C SER A 74 -8.72 -13.48 7.69
N ILE A 75 -7.55 -12.90 7.31
CA ILE A 75 -6.53 -12.41 8.25
C ILE A 75 -6.90 -11.06 8.85
N ILE A 76 -7.55 -10.18 8.05
CA ILE A 76 -7.84 -8.81 8.46
C ILE A 76 -9.26 -8.62 9.02
N LYS A 77 -10.04 -9.68 9.21
CA LYS A 77 -11.47 -9.66 9.55
C LYS A 77 -11.82 -8.69 10.67
N GLU A 78 -11.03 -8.63 11.71
CA GLU A 78 -11.25 -7.77 12.90
C GLU A 78 -11.01 -6.27 12.66
N TYR A 79 -10.35 -5.92 11.55
CA TYR A 79 -10.03 -4.55 11.17
C TYR A 79 -11.05 -3.95 10.18
N LEU A 80 -11.96 -4.76 9.61
CA LEU A 80 -12.91 -4.30 8.60
C LEU A 80 -13.78 -3.15 9.14
N GLY A 81 -13.99 -2.13 8.32
CA GLY A 81 -14.72 -0.92 8.66
C GLY A 81 -13.94 0.13 9.47
N LYS A 82 -12.68 -0.16 9.83
CA LYS A 82 -11.81 0.73 10.62
C LYS A 82 -10.56 1.20 9.88
N VAL A 83 -10.27 0.60 8.72
CA VAL A 83 -9.01 0.76 8.00
C VAL A 83 -9.24 0.90 6.50
N ILE A 84 -8.28 1.47 5.79
CA ILE A 84 -8.25 1.37 4.34
C ILE A 84 -7.64 0.04 3.92
N LEU A 85 -8.20 -0.56 2.87
CA LEU A 85 -7.73 -1.81 2.28
C LEU A 85 -6.95 -1.50 1.01
N VAL A 86 -5.84 -2.20 0.77
CA VAL A 86 -4.99 -1.94 -0.39
C VAL A 86 -4.58 -3.23 -1.07
N LEU A 87 -4.64 -3.27 -2.40
CA LEU A 87 -3.94 -4.23 -3.24
C LEU A 87 -2.61 -3.62 -3.69
N ASP A 88 -1.51 -4.29 -3.39
CA ASP A 88 -0.18 -3.95 -3.88
C ASP A 88 0.09 -4.74 -5.17
N TRP A 89 0.15 -4.00 -6.29
CA TRP A 89 0.32 -4.55 -7.64
C TRP A 89 1.69 -4.22 -8.21
N GLU A 90 2.64 -5.13 -8.03
CA GLU A 90 4.03 -4.98 -8.45
C GLU A 90 4.57 -6.20 -9.20
N SER A 91 5.77 -6.06 -9.77
CA SER A 91 6.38 -7.06 -10.64
C SER A 91 7.10 -8.20 -9.91
N ASP A 92 7.56 -7.96 -8.68
CA ASP A 92 8.33 -8.96 -7.97
C ASP A 92 7.43 -10.13 -7.55
N GLN A 93 7.90 -11.35 -7.79
CA GLN A 93 7.17 -12.58 -7.48
C GLN A 93 5.72 -12.66 -8.02
N ASN A 94 5.35 -11.79 -8.98
CA ASN A 94 4.01 -11.73 -9.55
C ASN A 94 4.04 -12.04 -11.07
N PRO A 95 3.79 -13.29 -11.47
CA PRO A 95 3.78 -13.67 -12.88
C PRO A 95 2.67 -13.01 -13.69
N GLU A 96 1.52 -12.70 -13.09
CA GLU A 96 0.42 -12.03 -13.79
C GLU A 96 0.77 -10.58 -14.12
N PHE A 97 1.50 -9.89 -13.26
CA PHE A 97 2.07 -8.58 -13.58
C PHE A 97 3.01 -8.66 -14.79
N LYS A 98 3.91 -9.66 -14.83
CA LYS A 98 4.85 -9.87 -15.95
C LYS A 98 4.13 -10.18 -17.27
N LYS A 99 3.00 -10.86 -17.21
CA LYS A 99 2.11 -11.12 -18.37
C LYS A 99 1.26 -9.89 -18.75
N ARG A 100 1.34 -8.80 -18.00
CA ARG A 100 0.50 -7.59 -18.16
C ARG A 100 -1.00 -7.87 -17.96
N ASN A 101 -1.34 -8.84 -17.11
CA ASN A 101 -2.71 -9.22 -16.81
C ASN A 101 -3.29 -8.34 -15.69
N HIS A 102 -3.59 -7.07 -16.01
CA HIS A 102 -4.16 -6.13 -15.05
C HIS A 102 -5.61 -6.47 -14.65
N GLU A 103 -6.33 -7.27 -15.44
CA GLU A 103 -7.65 -7.77 -15.07
C GLU A 103 -7.62 -8.57 -13.76
N TYR A 104 -6.54 -9.30 -13.51
CA TYR A 104 -6.31 -9.98 -12.23
C TYR A 104 -6.46 -9.03 -11.03
N ALA A 105 -5.80 -7.86 -11.10
CA ALA A 105 -5.88 -6.85 -10.04
C ALA A 105 -7.29 -6.26 -9.94
N ILE A 106 -7.93 -5.97 -11.08
CA ILE A 106 -9.29 -5.42 -11.12
C ILE A 106 -10.30 -6.40 -10.52
N GLU A 107 -10.19 -7.69 -10.83
CA GLU A 107 -11.07 -8.73 -10.27
C GLU A 107 -10.88 -8.89 -8.75
N TRP A 108 -9.64 -8.87 -8.26
CA TRP A 108 -9.34 -8.85 -6.83
C TRP A 108 -10.02 -7.66 -6.13
N LEU A 109 -9.84 -6.46 -6.68
CA LEU A 109 -10.41 -5.21 -6.13
C LEU A 109 -11.95 -5.24 -6.11
N LYS A 110 -12.58 -5.70 -7.20
CA LYS A 110 -14.03 -5.86 -7.30
C LYS A 110 -14.55 -6.86 -6.27
N TYR A 111 -13.88 -7.99 -6.14
CA TYR A 111 -14.26 -9.04 -5.19
C TYR A 111 -14.18 -8.55 -3.73
N VAL A 112 -13.09 -7.88 -3.35
CA VAL A 112 -12.96 -7.33 -2.00
C VAL A 112 -14.04 -6.28 -1.73
N ARG A 113 -14.33 -5.39 -2.69
CA ARG A 113 -15.41 -4.41 -2.57
C ARG A 113 -16.78 -5.07 -2.40
N GLU A 114 -17.07 -6.11 -3.16
CA GLU A 114 -18.32 -6.87 -3.07
C GLU A 114 -18.48 -7.54 -1.69
N LYS A 115 -17.42 -8.18 -1.20
CA LYS A 115 -17.45 -8.89 0.09
C LYS A 115 -17.52 -8.00 1.31
N THR A 116 -16.96 -6.79 1.23
CA THR A 116 -16.79 -5.92 2.41
C THR A 116 -17.64 -4.65 2.37
N GLY A 117 -18.13 -4.25 1.20
CA GLY A 117 -18.72 -2.92 0.98
C GLY A 117 -17.69 -1.78 0.99
N ILE A 118 -16.41 -2.08 1.19
CA ILE A 118 -15.31 -1.10 1.25
C ILE A 118 -14.62 -1.06 -0.12
N THR A 119 -14.47 0.13 -0.72
CA THR A 119 -13.68 0.28 -1.94
C THR A 119 -12.20 0.26 -1.60
N PRO A 120 -11.43 -0.78 -2.00
CA PRO A 120 -10.01 -0.84 -1.72
C PRO A 120 -9.22 0.10 -2.62
N PHE A 121 -8.04 0.50 -2.15
CA PHE A 121 -7.02 1.19 -2.95
C PHE A 121 -6.25 0.21 -3.82
N ILE A 122 -5.69 0.73 -4.92
CA ILE A 122 -4.66 0.02 -5.66
C ILE A 122 -3.34 0.79 -5.55
N TYR A 123 -2.27 0.07 -5.15
CA TYR A 123 -0.90 0.59 -5.17
C TYR A 123 -0.18 0.09 -6.40
N MET A 124 0.54 0.99 -7.05
CA MET A 124 1.43 0.70 -8.17
C MET A 124 2.41 1.84 -8.44
N SER A 125 3.47 1.55 -9.17
CA SER A 125 4.36 2.59 -9.68
C SER A 125 3.67 3.48 -10.72
N LYS A 126 4.07 4.74 -10.82
CA LYS A 126 3.51 5.72 -11.77
C LYS A 126 3.63 5.28 -13.24
N SER A 127 4.65 4.52 -13.60
CA SER A 127 4.78 3.95 -14.94
C SER A 127 3.66 2.97 -15.28
N VAL A 128 3.22 2.18 -14.28
CA VAL A 128 2.14 1.19 -14.40
C VAL A 128 0.78 1.87 -14.49
N CYS A 129 0.54 2.95 -13.73
CA CYS A 129 -0.71 3.74 -13.83
C CYS A 129 -1.02 4.18 -15.27
N ARG A 130 0.00 4.40 -16.07
CA ARG A 130 -0.12 4.91 -17.45
C ARG A 130 -0.10 3.82 -18.52
N ALA A 131 0.24 2.59 -18.13
CA ALA A 131 0.50 1.51 -19.09
C ALA A 131 -0.75 0.77 -19.55
N TYR A 132 -1.88 0.89 -18.82
CA TYR A 132 -3.11 0.12 -19.05
C TYR A 132 -4.35 1.00 -18.90
N GLY A 133 -5.50 0.49 -19.40
CA GLY A 133 -6.81 1.09 -19.18
C GLY A 133 -7.37 0.75 -17.80
N TRP A 134 -6.82 1.34 -16.75
CA TRP A 134 -7.25 1.10 -15.38
C TRP A 134 -8.66 1.65 -15.10
N ASP A 135 -9.36 1.01 -14.18
CA ASP A 135 -10.62 1.47 -13.61
C ASP A 135 -10.35 2.47 -12.47
N ASN A 136 -10.61 3.75 -12.72
CA ASN A 136 -10.40 4.82 -11.74
C ASN A 136 -11.49 4.90 -10.66
N SER A 137 -12.43 3.97 -10.62
CA SER A 137 -13.38 3.83 -9.51
C SER A 137 -12.70 3.31 -8.23
N PHE A 138 -11.49 2.78 -8.35
CA PHE A 138 -10.62 2.40 -7.24
C PHE A 138 -9.60 3.52 -6.98
N PRO A 139 -9.47 4.00 -5.73
CA PRO A 139 -8.53 5.05 -5.39
C PRO A 139 -7.08 4.59 -5.58
N LEU A 140 -6.22 5.50 -6.04
CA LEU A 140 -4.83 5.22 -6.34
C LEU A 140 -3.90 5.59 -5.19
N TRP A 141 -3.05 4.66 -4.80
CA TRP A 141 -1.79 4.91 -4.10
C TRP A 141 -0.66 4.71 -5.09
N CYS A 142 0.09 5.77 -5.40
CA CYS A 142 1.06 5.78 -6.48
C CYS A 142 2.48 5.99 -5.98
N ALA A 143 3.42 5.18 -6.46
CA ALA A 143 4.83 5.35 -6.16
C ALA A 143 5.59 6.00 -7.31
N GLN A 144 6.37 7.04 -7.00
CA GLN A 144 7.40 7.58 -7.89
C GLN A 144 8.48 8.29 -7.08
N TYR A 145 9.71 7.87 -7.23
CA TYR A 145 10.86 8.45 -6.52
C TYR A 145 11.67 9.35 -7.45
N LYS A 146 12.08 10.52 -6.96
CA LYS A 146 13.00 11.40 -7.67
C LYS A 146 14.39 10.77 -7.76
N ASN A 147 14.83 10.18 -6.66
CA ASN A 147 16.13 9.50 -6.51
C ASN A 147 16.09 8.63 -5.23
N LYS A 148 17.23 8.05 -4.87
CA LYS A 148 17.41 7.25 -3.65
C LYS A 148 18.12 8.00 -2.51
N ALA A 149 18.16 9.33 -2.57
CA ALA A 149 18.77 10.11 -1.49
C ALA A 149 17.96 9.99 -0.21
N ILE A 150 18.65 9.99 0.92
CA ILE A 150 18.02 10.04 2.24
C ILE A 150 17.24 11.35 2.35
N THR A 151 15.99 11.25 2.80
CA THR A 151 15.09 12.41 2.97
C THR A 151 14.20 12.24 4.20
N SER A 152 13.57 13.32 4.60
CA SER A 152 12.45 13.32 5.56
C SER A 152 11.17 13.73 4.84
N TYR A 153 10.09 14.03 5.57
CA TYR A 153 8.84 14.49 4.98
C TYR A 153 9.01 15.76 4.15
N GLN A 154 8.33 15.79 3.02
CA GLN A 154 8.34 16.91 2.07
C GLN A 154 6.93 17.49 1.92
N GLU A 155 6.82 18.82 1.91
CA GLU A 155 5.53 19.50 1.68
C GLU A 155 5.04 19.31 0.25
N SER A 156 5.95 19.34 -0.71
CA SER A 156 5.66 19.20 -2.15
C SER A 156 6.61 18.19 -2.78
N PRO A 157 6.33 16.87 -2.62
CA PRO A 157 7.15 15.84 -3.23
C PRO A 157 7.20 15.98 -4.74
N TRP A 158 8.38 15.72 -5.29
CA TRP A 158 8.57 15.77 -6.73
C TRP A 158 7.79 14.67 -7.44
N THR A 159 7.17 15.01 -8.56
CA THR A 159 6.62 14.09 -9.56
C THR A 159 6.88 14.63 -10.97
N ASP A 160 7.02 13.74 -11.96
CA ASP A 160 7.12 14.18 -13.35
C ASP A 160 5.77 14.70 -13.90
N ALA A 161 5.82 15.43 -15.02
CA ALA A 161 4.63 16.03 -15.63
C ALA A 161 3.72 15.06 -16.40
N LYS A 162 4.00 13.75 -16.39
CA LYS A 162 3.33 12.78 -17.29
C LYS A 162 1.95 12.29 -16.83
N GLY A 163 1.36 12.86 -15.79
CA GLY A 163 0.03 12.45 -15.29
C GLY A 163 0.01 11.04 -14.65
N PHE A 164 -1.17 10.58 -14.28
CA PHE A 164 -1.41 9.34 -13.52
C PHE A 164 -2.38 8.39 -14.24
N GLY A 165 -2.30 8.32 -15.58
CA GLY A 165 -3.17 7.44 -16.38
C GLY A 165 -4.64 7.82 -16.27
N ALA A 166 -5.47 6.91 -15.80
CA ALA A 166 -6.91 7.11 -15.64
C ALA A 166 -7.27 8.06 -14.47
N TRP A 167 -6.37 8.30 -13.55
CA TRP A 167 -6.59 9.15 -12.37
C TRP A 167 -6.12 10.58 -12.62
N LYS A 168 -6.87 11.55 -12.10
CA LYS A 168 -6.45 12.96 -12.10
C LYS A 168 -5.24 13.19 -11.20
N ALA A 169 -5.22 12.53 -10.03
CA ALA A 169 -4.14 12.53 -9.04
C ALA A 169 -4.27 11.29 -8.16
N PRO A 170 -3.19 10.81 -7.53
CA PRO A 170 -3.29 9.80 -6.50
C PRO A 170 -3.92 10.39 -5.22
N LEU A 171 -4.56 9.55 -4.42
CA LEU A 171 -4.98 9.93 -3.07
C LEU A 171 -3.85 9.75 -2.07
N ILE A 172 -2.94 8.80 -2.31
CA ILE A 172 -1.71 8.61 -1.53
C ILE A 172 -0.55 8.56 -2.54
N PHE A 173 0.53 9.27 -2.22
CA PHE A 173 1.72 9.35 -3.06
C PHE A 173 2.96 8.93 -2.28
N GLN A 174 3.51 7.76 -2.61
CA GLN A 174 4.78 7.27 -2.07
C GLN A 174 5.92 7.90 -2.88
N TYR A 175 6.67 8.79 -2.26
CA TYR A 175 7.67 9.60 -2.96
C TYR A 175 9.12 9.28 -2.61
N SER A 176 9.35 8.40 -1.64
CA SER A 176 10.68 7.95 -1.23
C SER A 176 10.64 6.57 -0.61
N SER A 177 11.67 5.77 -0.88
CA SER A 177 11.97 4.51 -0.18
C SER A 177 13.26 4.61 0.67
N SER A 178 13.71 5.83 0.94
CA SER A 178 14.93 6.12 1.69
C SER A 178 14.70 7.18 2.77
N GLY A 179 13.50 7.18 3.35
CA GLY A 179 13.12 8.08 4.41
C GLY A 179 13.87 7.82 5.71
N ARG A 180 14.19 8.89 6.43
CA ARG A 180 14.73 8.84 7.80
C ARG A 180 13.84 9.70 8.70
N LEU A 181 13.28 9.07 9.69
CA LEU A 181 12.41 9.73 10.67
C LEU A 181 12.90 9.45 12.10
N PRO A 182 12.59 10.31 13.06
CA PRO A 182 12.90 10.05 14.45
C PRO A 182 12.35 8.71 14.95
N ASN A 183 13.07 8.10 15.90
CA ASN A 183 12.72 6.85 16.56
C ASN A 183 12.81 5.58 15.70
N TYR A 184 13.44 5.69 14.51
CA TYR A 184 13.80 4.52 13.71
C TYR A 184 15.07 4.76 12.89
N ASN A 185 16.03 3.81 12.97
CA ASN A 185 17.33 3.94 12.31
C ASN A 185 17.40 3.31 10.91
N GLY A 186 16.32 2.66 10.46
CA GLY A 186 16.21 2.06 9.13
C GLY A 186 15.66 3.01 8.08
N ASN A 187 15.61 2.56 6.83
CA ASN A 187 14.88 3.23 5.77
C ASN A 187 13.38 3.02 5.93
N LEU A 188 12.62 4.04 5.61
CA LEU A 188 11.17 4.04 5.57
C LEU A 188 10.69 4.51 4.20
N ASP A 189 9.61 3.91 3.74
CA ASP A 189 8.84 4.44 2.64
C ASP A 189 8.02 5.62 3.15
N LEU A 190 8.09 6.76 2.46
CA LEU A 190 7.42 8.00 2.86
C LEU A 190 6.28 8.32 1.92
N ASP A 191 5.11 8.56 2.52
CA ASP A 191 3.84 8.83 1.88
C ASP A 191 3.27 10.21 2.21
N LYS A 192 2.40 10.67 1.29
CA LYS A 192 1.65 11.91 1.46
C LYS A 192 0.23 11.77 0.93
#